data_a7d7f69a0b621a9bb74799d82142ea9c
#
_entry.id   a7d7f69a0b621a9bb74799d82142ea9c
#
_cell.length_a   1.000
_cell.length_b   1.000
_cell.length_c   1.000
_cell.angle_alpha   90.00
_cell.angle_beta   90.00
_cell.angle_gamma   90.00
#
_symmetry.space_group_name_H-M   'P 1'
#
loop_
_entity.id
_entity.type
_entity.pdbx_description
1 polymer ?
#
loop_
_entity_poly.entity_id
_entity_poly.type
_entity_poly.pdbx_seq_one_letter_code
_entity_poly.pdbx_strand_id
1 'polypeptide(L)'
;ADVPGTVEGNPVFIYHDIFNTQTDEVEDLKTRYREGRVGDVEVKEKLTIAINQFLAPIRERRAQFDEPGMIENIIWEGTQKVRQQTQQTLREMRQAMGFAGVVNRIRRKAEAYAKKRDKAE
;
A
#
# COMPACT_ATOMS: atom_id res chain seq x y z
N ALA A 1 -10.54 4.65 -42.16
CA ALA A 1 -10.91 3.41 -41.44
C ALA A 1 -12.25 2.91 -42.04
N ASP A 2 -12.16 2.17 -43.12
CA ASP A 2 -13.37 1.66 -43.80
C ASP A 2 -13.55 0.14 -43.58
N VAL A 3 -12.84 -0.40 -42.57
CA VAL A 3 -12.89 -1.82 -42.27
C VAL A 3 -13.57 -2.00 -40.89
N PRO A 4 -14.65 -2.78 -40.82
CA PRO A 4 -15.31 -3.13 -39.57
C PRO A 4 -14.34 -3.80 -38.60
N GLY A 5 -14.35 -3.34 -37.35
CA GLY A 5 -13.50 -3.88 -36.28
C GLY A 5 -14.28 -4.80 -35.35
N THR A 6 -13.56 -5.66 -34.64
CA THR A 6 -14.12 -6.54 -33.59
C THR A 6 -13.92 -5.90 -32.23
N VAL A 7 -15.01 -5.68 -31.50
CA VAL A 7 -15.01 -5.12 -30.14
C VAL A 7 -14.78 -6.23 -29.09
N GLU A 8 -15.38 -7.40 -29.34
CA GLU A 8 -15.37 -8.54 -28.42
C GLU A 8 -13.93 -9.07 -28.24
N GLY A 9 -13.47 -9.08 -27.00
CA GLY A 9 -12.10 -9.48 -26.65
C GLY A 9 -11.01 -8.47 -27.01
N ASN A 10 -11.37 -7.30 -27.53
CA ASN A 10 -10.40 -6.23 -27.81
C ASN A 10 -9.98 -5.54 -26.51
N PRO A 11 -8.69 -5.59 -26.13
CA PRO A 11 -8.21 -5.04 -24.87
C PRO A 11 -8.51 -3.53 -24.70
N VAL A 12 -8.53 -2.78 -25.80
CA VAL A 12 -8.78 -1.32 -25.75
C VAL A 12 -10.18 -1.04 -25.24
N PHE A 13 -11.18 -1.79 -25.68
CA PHE A 13 -12.56 -1.63 -25.21
C PHE A 13 -12.76 -2.18 -23.79
N ILE A 14 -12.04 -3.24 -23.42
CA ILE A 14 -12.03 -3.74 -22.03
C ILE A 14 -11.52 -2.63 -21.08
N TYR A 15 -10.46 -1.91 -21.46
CA TYR A 15 -9.98 -0.78 -20.67
C TYR A 15 -10.94 0.41 -20.68
N HIS A 16 -11.63 0.69 -21.78
CA HIS A 16 -12.69 1.70 -21.81
C HIS A 16 -13.80 1.36 -20.81
N ASP A 17 -14.26 0.12 -20.78
CA ASP A 17 -15.31 -0.34 -19.85
C ASP A 17 -14.91 -0.20 -18.38
N ILE A 18 -13.60 -0.26 -18.07
CA ILE A 18 -13.08 -0.14 -16.70
C ILE A 18 -12.82 1.32 -16.31
N PHE A 19 -12.21 2.11 -17.19
CA PHE A 19 -11.64 3.41 -16.85
C PHE A 19 -12.42 4.60 -17.36
N ASN A 20 -13.24 4.44 -18.41
CA ASN A 20 -14.03 5.53 -18.96
C ASN A 20 -15.41 5.58 -18.30
N THR A 21 -15.63 6.62 -17.51
CA THR A 21 -16.90 6.85 -16.81
C THR A 21 -18.04 7.33 -17.71
N GLN A 22 -17.72 7.71 -18.96
CA GLN A 22 -18.73 8.15 -19.94
C GLN A 22 -19.23 6.94 -20.75
N THR A 23 -20.13 6.17 -20.16
CA THR A 23 -20.65 4.93 -20.75
C THR A 23 -21.29 5.15 -22.12
N ASP A 24 -21.99 6.26 -22.31
CA ASP A 24 -22.63 6.59 -23.60
C ASP A 24 -21.59 6.80 -24.70
N GLU A 25 -20.46 7.45 -24.39
CA GLU A 25 -19.36 7.61 -25.34
C GLU A 25 -18.73 6.26 -25.69
N VAL A 26 -18.56 5.37 -24.71
CA VAL A 26 -17.99 4.03 -24.94
C VAL A 26 -18.89 3.20 -25.84
N GLU A 27 -20.21 3.24 -25.64
CA GLU A 27 -21.15 2.51 -26.48
C GLU A 27 -21.23 3.07 -27.90
N ASP A 28 -21.17 4.40 -28.07
CA ASP A 28 -21.05 5.03 -29.39
C ASP A 28 -19.77 4.59 -30.11
N LEU A 29 -18.63 4.61 -29.41
CA LEU A 29 -17.37 4.14 -29.96
C LEU A 29 -17.41 2.69 -30.41
N LYS A 30 -17.98 1.79 -29.58
CA LYS A 30 -18.16 0.37 -29.93
C LYS A 30 -19.00 0.20 -31.17
N THR A 31 -20.09 0.94 -31.28
CA THR A 31 -20.97 0.90 -32.43
C THR A 31 -20.28 1.36 -33.71
N ARG A 32 -19.62 2.53 -33.65
CA ARG A 32 -18.89 3.09 -34.80
C ARG A 32 -17.70 2.22 -35.21
N TYR A 33 -17.06 1.54 -34.25
CA TYR A 33 -15.92 0.64 -34.50
C TYR A 33 -16.36 -0.61 -35.24
N ARG A 34 -17.51 -1.21 -34.86
CA ARG A 34 -18.09 -2.36 -35.56
C ARG A 34 -18.52 -2.01 -36.98
N GLU A 35 -18.93 -0.77 -37.21
CA GLU A 35 -19.33 -0.28 -38.53
C GLU A 35 -18.17 0.24 -39.39
N GLY A 36 -16.91 0.24 -38.86
CA GLY A 36 -15.74 0.77 -39.54
C GLY A 36 -15.74 2.29 -39.67
N ARG A 37 -16.53 3.01 -38.88
CA ARG A 37 -16.63 4.48 -38.88
C ARG A 37 -15.68 5.18 -37.95
N VAL A 38 -14.96 4.44 -37.11
CA VAL A 38 -13.91 4.93 -36.25
C VAL A 38 -12.69 4.03 -36.31
N GLY A 39 -11.50 4.62 -36.27
CA GLY A 39 -10.25 3.87 -36.30
C GLY A 39 -9.63 3.73 -34.90
N ASP A 40 -8.67 2.85 -34.80
CA ASP A 40 -7.91 2.56 -33.57
C ASP A 40 -7.30 3.80 -32.92
N VAL A 41 -6.89 4.80 -33.71
CA VAL A 41 -6.23 6.02 -33.21
C VAL A 41 -7.20 6.80 -32.33
N GLU A 42 -8.40 7.10 -32.84
CA GLU A 42 -9.42 7.85 -32.08
C GLU A 42 -9.81 7.10 -30.79
N VAL A 43 -10.03 5.79 -30.89
CA VAL A 43 -10.40 4.97 -29.73
C VAL A 43 -9.29 5.00 -28.66
N LYS A 44 -8.03 4.88 -29.06
CA LYS A 44 -6.88 4.93 -28.14
C LYS A 44 -6.65 6.33 -27.55
N GLU A 45 -6.87 7.39 -28.30
CA GLU A 45 -6.81 8.76 -27.80
C GLU A 45 -7.84 9.00 -26.70
N LYS A 46 -9.08 8.61 -26.93
CA LYS A 46 -10.16 8.72 -25.93
C LYS A 46 -9.86 7.87 -24.67
N LEU A 47 -9.32 6.67 -24.85
CA LEU A 47 -8.87 5.84 -23.74
C LEU A 47 -7.76 6.51 -22.94
N THR A 48 -6.80 7.13 -23.61
CA THR A 48 -5.69 7.86 -22.97
C THR A 48 -6.22 8.99 -22.09
N ILE A 49 -7.21 9.75 -22.58
CA ILE A 49 -7.86 10.81 -21.80
C ILE A 49 -8.55 10.23 -20.57
N ALA A 50 -9.35 9.17 -20.74
CA ALA A 50 -10.07 8.53 -19.64
C ALA A 50 -9.13 7.98 -18.54
N ILE A 51 -8.07 7.28 -18.94
CA ILE A 51 -7.05 6.77 -18.00
C ILE A 51 -6.35 7.90 -17.26
N ASN A 52 -5.97 8.97 -17.96
CA ASN A 52 -5.31 10.10 -17.32
C ASN A 52 -6.23 10.83 -16.33
N GLN A 53 -7.50 10.98 -16.65
CA GLN A 53 -8.50 11.53 -15.72
C GLN A 53 -8.64 10.65 -14.47
N PHE A 54 -8.69 9.33 -14.64
CA PHE A 54 -8.73 8.38 -13.52
C PHE A 54 -7.47 8.45 -12.65
N LEU A 55 -6.30 8.55 -13.27
CA LEU A 55 -5.01 8.57 -12.56
C LEU A 55 -4.65 9.93 -11.94
N ALA A 56 -5.22 11.04 -12.42
CA ALA A 56 -4.88 12.38 -11.95
C ALA A 56 -5.00 12.52 -10.42
N PRO A 57 -6.13 12.18 -9.78
CA PRO A 57 -6.27 12.32 -8.33
C PRO A 57 -5.34 11.37 -7.54
N ILE A 58 -4.95 10.25 -8.13
CA ILE A 58 -3.99 9.31 -7.52
C ILE A 58 -2.59 9.91 -7.54
N ARG A 59 -2.18 10.51 -8.68
CA ARG A 59 -0.89 11.19 -8.84
C ARG A 59 -0.78 12.40 -7.92
N GLU A 60 -1.85 13.19 -7.81
CA GLU A 60 -1.90 14.35 -6.89
C GLU A 60 -1.73 13.92 -5.43
N ARG A 61 -2.42 12.87 -4.99
CA ARG A 61 -2.24 12.32 -3.65
C ARG A 61 -0.83 11.78 -3.44
N ARG A 62 -0.28 11.08 -4.43
CA ARG A 62 1.09 10.56 -4.35
C ARG A 62 2.11 11.69 -4.18
N ALA A 63 1.94 12.80 -4.90
CA ALA A 63 2.84 13.94 -4.79
C ALA A 63 2.92 14.53 -3.37
N GLN A 64 1.86 14.39 -2.56
CA GLN A 64 1.86 14.81 -1.15
C GLN A 64 2.81 13.98 -0.27
N PHE A 65 3.21 12.80 -0.72
CA PHE A 65 4.10 11.88 0.01
C PHE A 65 5.52 11.83 -0.59
N ASP A 66 5.81 12.65 -1.59
CA ASP A 66 7.14 12.71 -2.24
C ASP A 66 8.14 13.60 -1.46
N GLU A 67 7.75 14.15 -0.30
CA GLU A 67 8.64 14.90 0.56
C GLU A 67 9.69 13.96 1.17
N PRO A 68 11.00 14.26 0.99
CA PRO A 68 12.08 13.42 1.54
C PRO A 68 11.97 13.26 3.06
N GLY A 69 11.99 12.02 3.53
CA GLY A 69 11.88 11.68 4.95
C GLY A 69 10.46 11.53 5.48
N MET A 70 9.43 11.89 4.73
CA MET A 70 8.04 11.78 5.20
C MET A 70 7.62 10.31 5.41
N ILE A 71 7.95 9.44 4.45
CA ILE A 71 7.62 8.01 4.54
C ILE A 71 8.39 7.36 5.70
N GLU A 72 9.67 7.67 5.83
CA GLU A 72 10.53 7.20 6.92
C GLU A 72 9.98 7.64 8.29
N ASN A 73 9.50 8.88 8.39
CA ASN A 73 8.87 9.38 9.60
C ASN A 73 7.60 8.61 9.96
N ILE A 74 6.72 8.39 8.99
CA ILE A 74 5.47 7.61 9.19
C ILE A 74 5.80 6.18 9.68
N ILE A 75 6.78 5.53 9.06
CA ILE A 75 7.24 4.19 9.46
C ILE A 75 7.82 4.22 10.87
N TRP A 76 8.65 5.22 11.17
CA TRP A 76 9.28 5.37 12.48
C TRP A 76 8.26 5.57 13.60
N GLU A 77 7.37 6.54 13.45
CA GLU A 77 6.31 6.82 14.44
C GLU A 77 5.39 5.61 14.65
N GLY A 78 4.95 4.97 13.55
CA GLY A 78 4.16 3.75 13.61
C GLY A 78 4.88 2.62 14.36
N THR A 79 6.16 2.44 14.09
CA THR A 79 7.01 1.44 14.76
C THR A 79 7.12 1.72 16.26
N GLN A 80 7.35 2.97 16.67
CA GLN A 80 7.43 3.34 18.09
C GLN A 80 6.11 3.06 18.81
N LYS A 81 4.99 3.42 18.18
CA LYS A 81 3.65 3.16 18.74
C LYS A 81 3.38 1.67 18.95
N VAL A 82 3.64 0.85 17.93
CA VAL A 82 3.47 -0.61 18.01
C VAL A 82 4.41 -1.21 19.05
N ARG A 83 5.67 -0.75 19.11
CA ARG A 83 6.65 -1.22 20.11
C ARG A 83 6.19 -0.98 21.54
N GLN A 84 5.65 0.20 21.82
CA GLN A 84 5.09 0.52 23.16
C GLN A 84 3.94 -0.42 23.51
N GLN A 85 3.00 -0.63 22.59
CA GLN A 85 1.86 -1.51 22.81
C GLN A 85 2.30 -2.97 23.01
N THR A 86 3.21 -3.47 22.18
CA THR A 86 3.75 -4.82 22.32
C THR A 86 4.49 -5.02 23.64
N GLN A 87 5.29 -4.05 24.09
CA GLN A 87 5.97 -4.11 25.37
C GLN A 87 4.99 -4.14 26.54
N GLN A 88 3.87 -3.41 26.43
CA GLN A 88 2.82 -3.45 27.43
C GLN A 88 2.18 -4.84 27.48
N THR A 89 1.74 -5.38 26.36
CA THR A 89 1.16 -6.71 26.25
C THR A 89 2.11 -7.79 26.80
N LEU A 90 3.39 -7.74 26.43
CA LEU A 90 4.39 -8.68 26.95
C LEU A 90 4.60 -8.58 28.46
N ARG A 91 4.51 -7.39 29.05
CA ARG A 91 4.57 -7.22 30.50
C ARG A 91 3.38 -7.88 31.17
N GLU A 92 2.17 -7.66 30.67
CA GLU A 92 0.94 -8.25 31.19
C GLU A 92 0.96 -9.78 31.08
N MET A 93 1.36 -10.31 29.93
CA MET A 93 1.53 -11.76 29.75
C MET A 93 2.54 -12.36 30.73
N ARG A 94 3.72 -11.75 30.90
CA ARG A 94 4.73 -12.21 31.85
C ARG A 94 4.24 -12.16 33.30
N GLN A 95 3.44 -11.16 33.63
CA GLN A 95 2.82 -11.05 34.94
C GLN A 95 1.78 -12.16 35.15
N ALA A 96 0.90 -12.37 34.20
CA ALA A 96 -0.12 -13.44 34.26
C ALA A 96 0.51 -14.85 34.36
N MET A 97 1.62 -15.07 33.67
CA MET A 97 2.38 -16.33 33.68
C MET A 97 3.30 -16.49 34.93
N GLY A 98 3.31 -15.55 35.85
CA GLY A 98 4.19 -15.60 37.04
C GLY A 98 5.67 -15.34 36.75
N PHE A 99 6.04 -14.87 35.55
CA PHE A 99 7.42 -14.56 35.17
C PHE A 99 7.85 -13.14 35.54
N ALA A 100 6.95 -12.34 36.07
CA ALA A 100 7.28 -11.01 36.58
C ALA A 100 8.32 -11.12 37.70
N GLY A 101 9.45 -10.46 37.52
CA GLY A 101 10.53 -10.43 38.53
C GLY A 101 11.55 -11.58 38.47
N VAL A 102 11.35 -12.63 37.64
CA VAL A 102 12.34 -13.72 37.49
C VAL A 102 13.69 -13.19 37.03
N VAL A 103 13.73 -12.34 36.01
CA VAL A 103 14.96 -11.73 35.48
C VAL A 103 15.65 -10.88 36.53
N ASN A 104 14.90 -10.08 37.31
CA ASN A 104 15.45 -9.27 38.39
C ASN A 104 16.06 -10.13 39.51
N ARG A 105 15.44 -11.26 39.82
CA ARG A 105 15.97 -12.20 40.82
C ARG A 105 17.26 -12.85 40.36
N ILE A 106 17.32 -13.27 39.08
CA ILE A 106 18.56 -13.82 38.48
C ILE A 106 19.68 -12.78 38.52
N ARG A 107 19.40 -11.56 38.05
CA ARG A 107 20.38 -10.45 38.03
C ARG A 107 20.94 -10.17 39.43
N ARG A 108 20.08 -10.02 40.45
CA ARG A 108 20.52 -9.78 41.84
C ARG A 108 21.42 -10.90 42.35
N LYS A 109 21.12 -12.15 42.01
CA LYS A 109 21.95 -13.28 42.42
C LYS A 109 23.31 -13.28 41.71
N ALA A 110 23.34 -12.95 40.41
CA ALA A 110 24.58 -12.86 39.65
C ALA A 110 25.47 -11.72 40.15
N GLU A 111 24.91 -10.54 40.41
CA GLU A 111 25.62 -9.39 40.97
C GLU A 111 26.19 -9.68 42.37
N ALA A 112 25.42 -10.38 43.20
CA ALA A 112 25.88 -10.79 44.53
C ALA A 112 27.02 -11.82 44.45
N TYR A 113 26.97 -12.73 43.49
CA TYR A 113 28.06 -13.68 43.25
C TYR A 113 29.35 -12.98 42.78
N ALA A 114 29.24 -12.08 41.81
CA ALA A 114 30.38 -11.31 41.31
C ALA A 114 31.09 -10.52 42.45
N LYS A 115 30.31 -9.81 43.28
CA LYS A 115 30.86 -9.09 44.47
C LYS A 115 31.55 -9.98 45.50
N LYS A 116 31.13 -11.24 45.63
CA LYS A 116 31.80 -12.18 46.55
C LYS A 116 33.13 -12.64 45.97
N ARG A 117 33.21 -12.87 44.68
CA ARG A 117 34.43 -13.29 43.98
C ARG A 117 35.51 -12.20 44.06
N ASP A 118 35.13 -10.94 43.74
CA ASP A 118 36.07 -9.78 43.77
C ASP A 118 36.58 -9.43 45.19
N LYS A 119 35.97 -9.95 46.24
CA LYS A 119 36.43 -9.80 47.63
C LYS A 119 37.31 -10.96 48.11
N ALA A 120 37.38 -12.03 47.34
CA ALA A 120 38.15 -13.25 47.70
C ALA A 120 39.51 -13.31 46.96
N GLU A 121 39.69 -12.43 45.95
CA GLU A 121 40.99 -12.14 45.31
C GLU A 121 41.68 -10.97 46.03
#